data_8adf6eeb10c4b185f38d22f7e977e3d6
#
_entry.id   8adf6eeb10c4b185f38d22f7e977e3d6
#
_cell.length_a   1.000
_cell.length_b   1.000
_cell.length_c   1.000
_cell.angle_alpha   90.00
_cell.angle_beta   90.00
_cell.angle_gamma   90.00
#
_symmetry.space_group_name_H-M   'P 1'
#
loop_
_entity.id
_entity.type
_entity.pdbx_description
1 polymer ?
#
loop_
_entity_poly.entity_id
_entity_poly.type
_entity_poly.pdbx_seq_one_letter_code
_entity_poly.pdbx_strand_id
1 'polypeptide(L)'
;YLYMFERTHIKVNSEAIARDLQHHTLQQDSWDSMHKQDINHCEGNFFYDAWQLKPEFDTPIMQDLMLKLGPVGQAKIIVVPPGTCYQAHADVEDRYHITLQADHSYLIDLESDEMYPTLKDDWCYLMNTQRLHTAANFGYQDRCQLVIRRLLTHHQLMDPHHIHIKPMQ
;
A
#
# COMPACT_ATOMS: atom_id res chain seq x y z
N TYR A 1 8.67 15.28 -2.89
CA TYR A 1 7.93 15.00 -1.64
C TYR A 1 8.48 15.80 -0.48
N LEU A 2 7.60 16.53 0.24
CA LEU A 2 7.95 17.18 1.49
C LEU A 2 7.96 16.18 2.64
N TYR A 3 7.03 15.22 2.61
CA TYR A 3 6.88 14.20 3.64
C TYR A 3 6.86 12.81 3.02
N MET A 4 7.23 11.81 3.80
CA MET A 4 7.19 10.41 3.35
C MET A 4 5.75 9.95 3.09
N PHE A 5 4.77 10.45 3.83
CA PHE A 5 3.38 10.01 3.79
C PHE A 5 2.44 11.21 3.76
N GLU A 6 1.67 11.36 2.67
CA GLU A 6 0.82 12.52 2.45
C GLU A 6 -0.58 12.11 2.00
N ARG A 7 -1.58 12.82 2.50
CA ARG A 7 -2.95 12.67 2.04
C ARG A 7 -3.07 13.16 0.59
N THR A 8 -3.71 12.36 -0.26
CA THR A 8 -4.09 12.77 -1.62
C THR A 8 -5.44 13.49 -1.62
N HIS A 9 -5.90 13.90 -2.80
CA HIS A 9 -7.26 14.43 -3.00
C HIS A 9 -8.27 13.33 -3.31
N ILE A 10 -7.89 12.06 -3.21
CA ILE A 10 -8.74 10.92 -3.52
C ILE A 10 -9.46 10.48 -2.27
N LYS A 11 -10.77 10.71 -2.24
CA LYS A 11 -11.64 10.24 -1.18
C LYS A 11 -12.13 8.84 -1.48
N VAL A 12 -12.18 7.99 -0.47
CA VAL A 12 -12.59 6.60 -0.58
C VAL A 12 -13.65 6.27 0.48
N ASN A 13 -14.33 5.15 0.30
CA ASN A 13 -15.21 4.59 1.31
C ASN A 13 -14.51 3.38 1.92
N SER A 14 -13.72 3.60 2.97
CA SER A 14 -12.92 2.56 3.61
C SER A 14 -13.77 1.41 4.13
N GLU A 15 -14.94 1.70 4.67
CA GLU A 15 -15.85 0.68 5.21
C GLU A 15 -16.41 -0.23 4.10
N ALA A 16 -16.81 0.35 2.96
CA ALA A 16 -17.29 -0.42 1.82
C ALA A 16 -16.19 -1.28 1.21
N ILE A 17 -14.98 -0.74 1.08
CA ILE A 17 -13.82 -1.49 0.60
C ILE A 17 -13.51 -2.64 1.55
N ALA A 18 -13.49 -2.39 2.86
CA ALA A 18 -13.22 -3.43 3.87
C ALA A 18 -14.25 -4.56 3.79
N ARG A 19 -15.53 -4.23 3.61
CA ARG A 19 -16.58 -5.26 3.45
C ARG A 19 -16.37 -6.11 2.20
N ASP A 20 -16.03 -5.50 1.08
CA ASP A 20 -15.79 -6.23 -0.17
C ASP A 20 -14.58 -7.15 -0.08
N LEU A 21 -13.58 -6.79 0.72
CA LEU A 21 -12.32 -7.53 0.84
C LEU A 21 -12.24 -8.44 2.06
N GLN A 22 -13.22 -8.41 2.98
CA GLN A 22 -13.09 -9.06 4.29
C GLN A 22 -12.85 -10.57 4.21
N HIS A 23 -13.44 -11.27 3.24
CA HIS A 23 -13.27 -12.70 3.07
C HIS A 23 -11.86 -13.07 2.60
N HIS A 24 -11.13 -12.11 2.07
CA HIS A 24 -9.81 -12.28 1.49
C HIS A 24 -8.69 -11.76 2.37
N THR A 25 -9.01 -10.96 3.40
CA THR A 25 -8.01 -10.41 4.32
C THR A 25 -7.32 -11.49 5.16
N LEU A 26 -7.95 -12.63 5.33
CA LEU A 26 -7.42 -13.76 6.10
C LEU A 26 -6.63 -14.76 5.25
N GLN A 27 -6.72 -14.67 3.94
CA GLN A 27 -6.00 -15.56 3.03
C GLN A 27 -4.57 -15.11 2.84
N GLN A 28 -3.65 -16.01 3.11
CA GLN A 28 -2.22 -15.75 2.94
C GLN A 28 -1.79 -16.17 1.53
N ASP A 29 -1.15 -15.26 0.80
CA ASP A 29 -0.74 -15.46 -0.59
C ASP A 29 0.77 -15.69 -0.75
N SER A 30 1.53 -15.52 0.32
CA SER A 30 2.97 -15.67 0.29
C SER A 30 3.49 -16.34 1.57
N TRP A 31 4.78 -16.60 1.61
CA TRP A 31 5.45 -17.06 2.83
C TRP A 31 5.38 -16.04 3.97
N ASP A 32 5.18 -14.77 3.63
CA ASP A 32 5.05 -13.70 4.62
C ASP A 32 3.61 -13.64 5.12
N SER A 33 3.41 -13.91 6.40
CA SER A 33 2.09 -13.94 7.02
C SER A 33 1.37 -12.59 7.03
N MET A 34 2.09 -11.50 6.85
CA MET A 34 1.52 -10.15 6.81
C MET A 34 0.95 -9.80 5.44
N HIS A 35 1.45 -10.41 4.36
CA HIS A 35 0.93 -10.20 3.01
C HIS A 35 -0.22 -11.15 2.75
N LYS A 36 -1.37 -10.60 2.41
CA LYS A 36 -2.55 -11.35 2.02
C LYS A 36 -2.64 -11.44 0.50
N GLN A 37 -3.71 -11.97 0.00
CA GLN A 37 -3.91 -12.23 -1.42
C GLN A 37 -3.82 -10.94 -2.25
N ASP A 38 -3.18 -11.01 -3.41
CA ASP A 38 -3.26 -9.95 -4.42
C ASP A 38 -4.70 -9.83 -4.93
N ILE A 39 -5.19 -8.61 -5.05
CA ILE A 39 -6.54 -8.36 -5.56
C ILE A 39 -6.57 -8.11 -7.07
N ASN A 40 -5.41 -8.02 -7.69
CA ASN A 40 -5.28 -7.79 -9.12
C ASN A 40 -4.17 -8.64 -9.73
N HIS A 41 -4.08 -8.64 -11.05
CA HIS A 41 -3.08 -9.40 -11.79
C HIS A 41 -2.59 -8.63 -13.02
N CYS A 42 -1.44 -9.03 -13.54
CA CYS A 42 -0.84 -8.48 -14.74
C CYS A 42 -0.25 -9.61 -15.59
N GLU A 43 -0.57 -9.62 -16.87
CA GLU A 43 0.01 -10.57 -17.82
C GLU A 43 1.22 -9.99 -18.56
N GLY A 44 1.39 -8.66 -18.49
CA GLY A 44 2.47 -7.95 -19.16
C GLY A 44 3.66 -7.66 -18.25
N ASN A 45 4.26 -6.49 -18.43
CA ASN A 45 5.40 -6.06 -17.64
C ASN A 45 4.96 -5.63 -16.23
N PHE A 46 5.60 -6.21 -15.22
CA PHE A 46 5.24 -5.99 -13.81
C PHE A 46 5.27 -4.51 -13.40
N PHE A 47 6.22 -3.73 -13.92
CA PHE A 47 6.44 -2.36 -13.49
C PHE A 47 5.74 -1.30 -14.35
N TYR A 48 5.50 -1.60 -15.63
CA TYR A 48 4.99 -0.62 -16.59
C TYR A 48 3.50 -0.80 -16.91
N ASP A 49 3.04 -2.05 -16.97
CA ASP A 49 1.71 -2.33 -17.46
C ASP A 49 0.68 -2.26 -16.34
N ALA A 50 -0.48 -1.70 -16.65
CA ALA A 50 -1.57 -1.60 -15.68
C ALA A 50 -2.07 -2.99 -15.29
N TRP A 51 -2.25 -3.18 -13.99
CA TRP A 51 -2.82 -4.39 -13.43
C TRP A 51 -4.34 -4.31 -13.47
N GLN A 52 -4.98 -5.45 -13.61
CA GLN A 52 -6.44 -5.59 -13.69
C GLN A 52 -6.96 -6.29 -12.43
N LEU A 53 -8.13 -5.86 -11.94
CA LEU A 53 -8.78 -6.54 -10.84
C LEU A 53 -9.03 -8.01 -11.21
N LYS A 54 -8.78 -8.91 -10.26
CA LYS A 54 -9.21 -10.30 -10.40
C LYS A 54 -10.73 -10.36 -10.38
N PRO A 55 -11.36 -11.35 -11.07
CA PRO A 55 -12.82 -11.42 -11.15
C PRO A 55 -13.55 -11.37 -9.80
N GLU A 56 -13.00 -12.04 -8.78
CA GLU A 56 -13.58 -12.08 -7.44
C GLU A 56 -13.56 -10.74 -6.71
N PHE A 57 -12.73 -9.80 -7.18
CA PHE A 57 -12.64 -8.44 -6.61
C PHE A 57 -13.19 -7.36 -7.52
N ASP A 58 -13.75 -7.74 -8.66
CA ASP A 58 -14.28 -6.81 -9.66
C ASP A 58 -15.69 -6.36 -9.30
N THR A 59 -15.80 -5.65 -8.18
CA THR A 59 -17.05 -5.12 -7.63
C THR A 59 -17.22 -3.65 -7.99
N PRO A 60 -18.44 -3.09 -7.94
CA PRO A 60 -18.65 -1.67 -8.19
C PRO A 60 -17.81 -0.75 -7.31
N ILE A 61 -17.63 -1.10 -6.04
CA ILE A 61 -16.80 -0.35 -5.09
C ILE A 61 -15.33 -0.34 -5.55
N MET A 62 -14.80 -1.49 -5.93
CA MET A 62 -13.41 -1.60 -6.37
C MET A 62 -13.20 -0.97 -7.75
N GLN A 63 -14.16 -1.09 -8.64
CA GLN A 63 -14.13 -0.41 -9.95
C GLN A 63 -14.08 1.11 -9.77
N ASP A 64 -14.90 1.66 -8.87
CA ASP A 64 -14.91 3.10 -8.57
C ASP A 64 -13.54 3.55 -8.02
N LEU A 65 -12.95 2.78 -7.11
CA LEU A 65 -11.62 3.07 -6.59
C LEU A 65 -10.57 3.10 -7.71
N MET A 66 -10.58 2.09 -8.58
CA MET A 66 -9.61 2.02 -9.68
C MET A 66 -9.78 3.16 -10.69
N LEU A 67 -11.01 3.59 -10.94
CA LEU A 67 -11.26 4.77 -11.78
C LEU A 67 -10.66 6.04 -11.17
N LYS A 68 -10.78 6.20 -9.87
CA LYS A 68 -10.21 7.36 -9.16
C LYS A 68 -8.68 7.37 -9.15
N LEU A 69 -8.07 6.20 -9.02
CA LEU A 69 -6.60 6.09 -8.99
C LEU A 69 -5.99 6.17 -10.40
N GLY A 70 -6.71 5.75 -11.42
CA GLY A 70 -6.16 5.55 -12.75
C GLY A 70 -5.36 4.25 -12.86
N PRO A 71 -4.51 4.09 -13.89
CA PRO A 71 -3.70 2.88 -14.05
C PRO A 71 -2.75 2.69 -12.87
N VAL A 72 -2.76 1.51 -12.29
CA VAL A 72 -1.95 1.15 -11.12
C VAL A 72 -1.28 -0.21 -11.30
N GLY A 73 -0.29 -0.48 -10.46
CA GLY A 73 0.38 -1.77 -10.36
C GLY A 73 -0.29 -2.70 -9.35
N GLN A 74 0.51 -3.61 -8.80
CA GLN A 74 0.05 -4.61 -7.85
C GLN A 74 -0.65 -3.99 -6.65
N ALA A 75 -1.79 -4.55 -6.28
CA ALA A 75 -2.54 -4.17 -5.10
C ALA A 75 -2.74 -5.39 -4.19
N LYS A 76 -2.43 -5.23 -2.92
CA LYS A 76 -2.60 -6.29 -1.93
C LYS A 76 -2.94 -5.72 -0.56
N ILE A 77 -3.46 -6.58 0.27
CA ILE A 77 -3.75 -6.27 1.67
C ILE A 77 -2.55 -6.68 2.50
N ILE A 78 -2.12 -5.77 3.38
CA ILE A 78 -1.06 -6.02 4.35
C ILE A 78 -1.66 -5.90 5.74
N VAL A 79 -1.45 -6.92 6.55
CA VAL A 79 -1.96 -6.99 7.92
C VAL A 79 -0.78 -7.08 8.88
N VAL A 80 -0.67 -6.10 9.77
CA VAL A 80 0.34 -6.08 10.83
C VAL A 80 -0.35 -6.33 12.16
N PRO A 81 -0.11 -7.50 12.80
CA PRO A 81 -0.74 -7.82 14.09
C PRO A 81 -0.35 -6.83 15.20
N PRO A 82 -1.14 -6.77 16.29
CA PRO A 82 -0.79 -5.95 17.44
C PRO A 82 0.60 -6.27 18.02
N GLY A 83 1.31 -5.22 18.44
CA GLY A 83 2.62 -5.37 19.07
C GLY A 83 3.73 -5.79 18.13
N THR A 84 3.55 -5.65 16.81
CA THR A 84 4.56 -6.04 15.81
C THR A 84 4.92 -4.88 14.90
N CYS A 85 6.07 -5.03 14.25
CA CYS A 85 6.56 -4.12 13.21
C CYS A 85 6.76 -4.87 11.91
N TYR A 86 6.53 -4.16 10.80
CA TYR A 86 6.92 -4.64 9.50
C TYR A 86 8.45 -4.55 9.34
N GLN A 87 9.01 -5.34 8.42
CA GLN A 87 10.44 -5.29 8.15
C GLN A 87 10.85 -3.90 7.62
N ALA A 88 11.94 -3.36 8.15
CA ALA A 88 12.52 -2.12 7.64
C ALA A 88 13.05 -2.33 6.22
N HIS A 89 12.62 -1.49 5.28
CA HIS A 89 12.99 -1.60 3.87
C HIS A 89 12.74 -0.29 3.12
N ALA A 90 13.16 -0.28 1.87
CA ALA A 90 12.82 0.75 0.89
C ALA A 90 12.40 0.07 -0.41
N ASP A 91 11.52 0.72 -1.16
CA ASP A 91 11.00 0.22 -2.44
C ASP A 91 11.37 1.17 -3.58
N VAL A 92 11.16 0.71 -4.80
CA VAL A 92 11.47 1.49 -6.01
C VAL A 92 10.34 2.45 -6.36
N GLU A 93 9.10 1.97 -6.29
CA GLU A 93 7.91 2.74 -6.69
C GLU A 93 7.08 3.15 -5.48
N ASP A 94 6.46 4.33 -5.59
CA ASP A 94 5.55 4.83 -4.56
C ASP A 94 4.32 3.95 -4.42
N ARG A 95 3.66 4.06 -3.27
CA ARG A 95 2.49 3.26 -2.92
C ARG A 95 1.33 4.15 -2.49
N TYR A 96 0.14 3.84 -2.99
CA TYR A 96 -1.09 4.34 -2.39
C TYR A 96 -1.44 3.46 -1.18
N HIS A 97 -1.90 4.10 -0.12
CA HIS A 97 -2.34 3.45 1.10
C HIS A 97 -3.77 3.84 1.43
N ILE A 98 -4.61 2.84 1.69
CA ILE A 98 -5.96 3.02 2.21
C ILE A 98 -6.07 2.19 3.48
N THR A 99 -6.32 2.86 4.61
CA THR A 99 -6.46 2.18 5.89
C THR A 99 -7.85 1.58 6.01
N LEU A 100 -7.92 0.26 6.17
CA LEU A 100 -9.15 -0.48 6.35
C LEU A 100 -9.48 -0.70 7.84
N GLN A 101 -8.45 -0.87 8.65
CA GLN A 101 -8.55 -0.99 10.11
C GLN A 101 -7.24 -0.56 10.75
N ALA A 102 -7.33 0.29 11.76
CA ALA A 102 -6.17 0.69 12.57
C ALA A 102 -6.61 1.33 13.88
N ASP A 103 -5.83 1.06 14.93
CA ASP A 103 -5.78 1.80 16.16
C ASP A 103 -4.31 1.95 16.55
N HIS A 104 -3.81 3.12 16.83
CA HIS A 104 -2.42 3.37 17.26
C HIS A 104 -1.37 2.68 16.37
N SER A 105 -1.51 2.79 15.05
CA SER A 105 -0.51 2.29 14.11
C SER A 105 0.10 3.42 13.29
N TYR A 106 1.35 3.21 12.86
CA TYR A 106 2.16 4.26 12.25
C TYR A 106 3.01 3.72 11.12
N LEU A 107 3.24 4.58 10.11
CA LEU A 107 4.40 4.46 9.24
C LEU A 107 5.53 5.28 9.85
N ILE A 108 6.72 4.72 9.85
CA ILE A 108 7.89 5.36 10.47
C ILE A 108 8.96 5.56 9.42
N ASP A 109 9.32 6.83 9.20
CA ASP A 109 10.45 7.20 8.36
C ASP A 109 11.74 7.05 9.19
N LEU A 110 12.51 6.03 8.90
CA LEU A 110 13.72 5.73 9.64
C LEU A 110 14.90 6.66 9.28
N GLU A 111 14.75 7.48 8.25
CA GLU A 111 15.76 8.47 7.88
C GLU A 111 15.56 9.80 8.60
N SER A 112 14.33 10.17 8.94
CA SER A 112 14.00 11.42 9.63
C SER A 112 13.49 11.21 11.07
N ASP A 113 13.24 9.96 11.47
CA ASP A 113 12.60 9.58 12.74
C ASP A 113 11.16 10.11 12.89
N GLU A 114 10.52 10.51 11.79
CA GLU A 114 9.14 10.95 11.81
C GLU A 114 8.18 9.76 11.80
N MET A 115 7.09 9.90 12.58
CA MET A 115 6.02 8.91 12.66
C MET A 115 4.73 9.50 12.08
N TYR A 116 4.12 8.76 11.16
CA TYR A 116 2.89 9.16 10.50
C TYR A 116 1.76 8.20 10.91
N PRO A 117 0.72 8.68 11.63
CA PRO A 117 -0.39 7.81 11.99
C PRO A 117 -1.12 7.33 10.75
N THR A 118 -1.43 6.03 10.71
CA THR A 118 -2.24 5.44 9.64
C THR A 118 -3.69 5.44 10.09
N LEU A 119 -4.47 6.39 9.58
CA LEU A 119 -5.83 6.65 10.03
C LEU A 119 -6.86 6.07 9.05
N LYS A 120 -7.90 5.45 9.59
CA LYS A 120 -9.09 5.08 8.81
C LYS A 120 -10.00 6.31 8.75
N ASP A 121 -9.71 7.20 7.81
CA ASP A 121 -10.34 8.52 7.68
C ASP A 121 -10.99 8.77 6.33
N ASP A 122 -11.18 7.71 5.52
CA ASP A 122 -11.79 7.77 4.19
C ASP A 122 -10.96 8.56 3.16
N TRP A 123 -9.66 8.65 3.37
CA TRP A 123 -8.73 9.24 2.40
C TRP A 123 -7.69 8.24 1.94
N CYS A 124 -7.32 8.35 0.66
CA CYS A 124 -6.17 7.67 0.11
C CYS A 124 -4.91 8.50 0.37
N TYR A 125 -3.86 7.85 0.81
CA TYR A 125 -2.56 8.48 1.06
C TYR A 125 -1.55 8.00 0.03
N LEU A 126 -0.55 8.84 -0.25
CA LEU A 126 0.59 8.49 -1.08
C LEU A 126 1.83 8.41 -0.22
N MET A 127 2.57 7.32 -0.37
CA MET A 127 3.78 7.06 0.37
C MET A 127 5.00 7.08 -0.54
N ASN A 128 6.00 7.90 -0.18
CA ASN A 128 7.32 7.82 -0.78
C ASN A 128 8.08 6.65 -0.17
N THR A 129 8.12 5.54 -0.88
CA THR A 129 8.69 4.29 -0.40
C THR A 129 10.20 4.19 -0.57
N GLN A 130 10.84 5.15 -1.24
CA GLN A 130 12.27 5.13 -1.50
C GLN A 130 13.11 5.44 -0.25
N ARG A 131 12.47 6.00 0.77
CA ARG A 131 13.10 6.22 2.07
C ARG A 131 13.01 4.95 2.90
N LEU A 132 14.06 4.67 3.67
CA LEU A 132 14.03 3.54 4.60
C LEU A 132 12.93 3.74 5.62
N HIS A 133 12.02 2.77 5.70
CA HIS A 133 10.82 2.89 6.52
C HIS A 133 10.38 1.55 7.09
N THR A 134 9.49 1.62 8.06
CA THR A 134 8.77 0.48 8.61
C THR A 134 7.35 0.90 8.98
N ALA A 135 6.53 -0.09 9.29
CA ALA A 135 5.20 0.11 9.86
C ALA A 135 5.14 -0.58 11.22
N ALA A 136 4.54 0.08 12.20
CA ALA A 136 4.42 -0.47 13.55
C ALA A 136 2.98 -0.37 14.04
N ASN A 137 2.53 -1.41 14.73
CA ASN A 137 1.20 -1.47 15.32
C ASN A 137 1.34 -1.55 16.85
N PHE A 138 1.04 -0.45 17.52
CA PHE A 138 1.04 -0.34 18.98
C PHE A 138 -0.36 -0.52 19.57
N GLY A 139 -1.37 -0.81 18.73
CA GLY A 139 -2.75 -0.95 19.14
C GLY A 139 -3.11 -2.37 19.58
N TYR A 140 -4.41 -2.61 19.72
CA TYR A 140 -4.98 -3.89 20.14
C TYR A 140 -5.64 -4.65 18.99
N GLN A 141 -5.83 -4.02 17.84
CA GLN A 141 -6.41 -4.62 16.63
C GLN A 141 -5.36 -4.75 15.55
N ASP A 142 -5.59 -5.67 14.61
CA ASP A 142 -4.77 -5.76 13.42
C ASP A 142 -4.78 -4.43 12.66
N ARG A 143 -3.60 -4.00 12.21
CA ARG A 143 -3.49 -2.92 11.24
C ARG A 143 -3.69 -3.51 9.85
N CYS A 144 -4.74 -3.11 9.17
CA CYS A 144 -5.11 -3.63 7.87
C CYS A 144 -5.09 -2.51 6.83
N GLN A 145 -4.25 -2.65 5.81
CA GLN A 145 -4.05 -1.64 4.77
C GLN A 145 -4.22 -2.27 3.40
N LEU A 146 -4.94 -1.58 2.52
CA LEU A 146 -4.86 -1.83 1.08
C LEU A 146 -3.71 -1.01 0.53
N VAL A 147 -2.71 -1.69 -0.01
CA VAL A 147 -1.48 -1.07 -0.53
C VAL A 147 -1.41 -1.31 -2.03
N ILE A 148 -1.33 -0.22 -2.80
CA ILE A 148 -1.40 -0.24 -4.26
C ILE A 148 -0.17 0.44 -4.83
N ARG A 149 0.61 -0.30 -5.62
CA ARG A 149 1.79 0.26 -6.26
C ARG A 149 1.39 1.22 -7.38
N ARG A 150 2.09 2.34 -7.46
CA ARG A 150 2.04 3.19 -8.64
C ARG A 150 2.89 2.57 -9.75
N LEU A 151 2.43 2.73 -10.99
CA LEU A 151 3.24 2.33 -12.13
C LEU A 151 4.43 3.27 -12.28
N LEU A 152 5.58 2.70 -12.62
CA LEU A 152 6.73 3.48 -13.03
C LEU A 152 6.53 3.94 -14.48
N THR A 153 6.88 5.19 -14.76
CA THR A 153 6.99 5.65 -16.15
C THR A 153 8.31 5.13 -16.73
N HIS A 154 8.37 5.02 -18.05
CA HIS A 154 9.63 4.64 -18.70
C HIS A 154 10.77 5.60 -18.32
N HIS A 155 10.48 6.90 -18.24
CA HIS A 155 11.45 7.91 -17.81
C HIS A 155 11.96 7.65 -16.39
N GLN A 156 11.08 7.32 -15.45
CA GLN A 156 11.44 7.04 -14.06
C GLN A 156 12.36 5.82 -13.95
N LEU A 157 12.09 4.77 -14.72
CA LEU A 157 12.93 3.56 -14.71
C LEU A 157 14.31 3.80 -15.32
N MET A 158 14.41 4.73 -16.25
CA MET A 158 15.70 5.09 -16.88
C MET A 158 16.45 6.16 -16.11
N ASP A 159 15.83 6.76 -15.10
CA ASP A 159 16.48 7.76 -14.23
C ASP A 159 17.27 7.05 -13.13
N PRO A 160 18.62 7.13 -13.15
CA PRO A 160 19.46 6.48 -12.14
C PRO A 160 19.23 7.02 -10.73
N HIS A 161 18.73 8.25 -10.59
CA HIS A 161 18.41 8.81 -9.28
C HIS A 161 17.08 8.26 -8.72
N HIS A 162 16.15 7.94 -9.61
CA HIS A 162 14.87 7.35 -9.19
C HIS A 162 15.03 5.90 -8.77
N ILE A 163 15.90 5.14 -9.44
CA ILE A 163 16.10 3.70 -9.16
C ILE A 163 17.07 3.48 -8.00
N HIS A 164 17.54 4.52 -7.37
CA HIS A 164 18.51 4.39 -6.28
C HIS A 164 17.87 3.79 -5.04
N ILE A 165 17.94 2.46 -4.95
CA ILE A 165 17.54 1.74 -3.75
C ILE A 165 18.71 1.83 -2.78
N LYS A 166 18.49 2.49 -1.64
CA LYS A 166 19.48 2.49 -0.58
C LYS A 166 19.64 1.07 -0.04
N PRO A 167 20.88 0.54 0.03
CA PRO A 167 21.07 -0.76 0.64
C PRO A 167 20.58 -0.72 2.09
N MET A 168 19.91 -1.78 2.51
CA MET A 168 19.56 -1.95 3.91
C MET A 168 20.84 -2.07 4.73
N GLN A 169 20.97 -1.20 5.69
CA GLN A 169 22.11 -1.24 6.62
C GLN A 169 21.81 -2.16 7.79
#